data_9720ec7ed9d8d76cb7c94327b79d003d
#
_entry.id   9720ec7ed9d8d76cb7c94327b79d003d
#
_cell.length_a   1.000
_cell.length_b   1.000
_cell.length_c   1.000
_cell.angle_alpha   90.00
_cell.angle_beta   90.00
_cell.angle_gamma   90.00
#
_symmetry.space_group_name_H-M   'P 1'
#
loop_
_entity.id
_entity.type
_entity.pdbx_description
1 polymer ?
#
loop_
_entity_poly.entity_id
_entity_poly.type
_entity_poly.pdbx_seq_one_letter_code
_entity_poly.pdbx_strand_id
1 'polypeptide(L)'
;MLKNYSIDSTRMGLQGQSWGGYQTAQLITMTNRYRAAMAGAPVSNMFSAYGGIRWGSGLNRQFQYESTQSRIGATIWDRPDLYLENSPIFHLPKVNTPLLVMANDRDGAVPWYQGIELYTGLRRLGKPCWMLNYNDDDHNLTRLPNKMDLSIRMRQFFDYYLNKGTLPAWMREGIDAREKGKVFKY
;
A
#
# COMPACT_ATOMS: atom_id res chain seq x y z
N MET A 1 1.53 2.61 26.33
CA MET A 1 2.76 1.90 25.89
C MET A 1 4.01 2.79 25.93
N LEU A 2 4.04 3.94 25.25
CA LEU A 2 5.25 4.77 25.17
C LEU A 2 5.81 5.25 26.54
N LYS A 3 4.97 5.38 27.56
CA LYS A 3 5.39 5.79 28.92
C LYS A 3 6.08 4.69 29.72
N ASN A 4 5.89 3.43 29.35
CA ASN A 4 6.34 2.28 30.14
C ASN A 4 7.48 1.49 29.48
N TYR A 5 7.90 1.89 28.29
CA TYR A 5 8.94 1.20 27.54
C TYR A 5 9.88 2.23 26.87
N SER A 6 11.14 1.86 26.72
CA SER A 6 12.14 2.66 26.01
C SER A 6 11.93 2.58 24.49
N ILE A 7 10.87 3.22 24.02
CA ILE A 7 10.50 3.27 22.60
C ILE A 7 10.68 4.71 22.10
N ASP A 8 11.44 4.86 21.02
CA ASP A 8 11.58 6.14 20.33
C ASP A 8 10.34 6.40 19.45
N SER A 9 9.45 7.25 19.94
CA SER A 9 8.22 7.61 19.24
C SER A 9 8.43 8.42 17.96
N THR A 10 9.64 8.91 17.73
CA THR A 10 9.98 9.66 16.51
C THR A 10 10.42 8.75 15.36
N ARG A 11 10.65 7.47 15.63
CA ARG A 11 11.13 6.47 14.69
C ARG A 11 10.18 5.28 14.56
N MET A 12 8.88 5.53 14.44
CA MET A 12 7.88 4.48 14.24
C MET A 12 7.60 4.27 12.75
N GLY A 13 7.65 3.02 12.33
CA GLY A 13 7.19 2.57 11.02
C GLY A 13 5.83 1.85 11.12
N LEU A 14 5.12 1.79 10.01
CA LEU A 14 3.86 1.06 9.88
C LEU A 14 3.90 0.18 8.63
N GLN A 15 3.44 -1.06 8.74
CA GLN A 15 3.27 -1.91 7.56
C GLN A 15 2.02 -2.77 7.65
N GLY A 16 1.48 -3.12 6.50
CA GLY A 16 0.35 -4.02 6.40
C GLY A 16 0.18 -4.60 5.00
N GLN A 17 -0.39 -5.80 4.93
CA GLN A 17 -0.70 -6.49 3.69
C GLN A 17 -2.22 -6.61 3.52
N SER A 18 -2.72 -6.52 2.26
CA SER A 18 -4.13 -6.70 1.94
C SER A 18 -5.01 -5.70 2.67
N TRP A 19 -5.93 -6.16 3.52
CA TRP A 19 -6.71 -5.25 4.36
C TRP A 19 -5.84 -4.43 5.32
N GLY A 20 -4.74 -5.00 5.81
CA GLY A 20 -3.72 -4.26 6.55
C GLY A 20 -3.01 -3.21 5.70
N GLY A 21 -2.84 -3.44 4.40
CA GLY A 21 -2.37 -2.45 3.43
C GLY A 21 -3.34 -1.28 3.28
N TYR A 22 -4.64 -1.56 3.19
CA TYR A 22 -5.69 -0.55 3.25
C TYR A 22 -5.62 0.26 4.55
N GLN A 23 -5.57 -0.42 5.70
CA GLN A 23 -5.48 0.25 7.01
C GLN A 23 -4.24 1.14 7.10
N THR A 24 -3.10 0.68 6.57
CA THR A 24 -1.87 1.48 6.48
C THR A 24 -2.08 2.74 5.65
N ALA A 25 -2.64 2.59 4.44
CA ALA A 25 -2.92 3.71 3.56
C ALA A 25 -3.90 4.72 4.18
N GLN A 26 -4.95 4.23 4.86
CA GLN A 26 -5.92 5.09 5.53
C GLN A 26 -5.32 5.81 6.75
N LEU A 27 -4.56 5.09 7.59
CA LEU A 27 -3.98 5.67 8.81
C LEU A 27 -3.02 6.83 8.51
N ILE A 28 -2.20 6.74 7.46
CA ILE A 28 -1.28 7.82 7.11
C ILE A 28 -1.98 9.06 6.55
N THR A 29 -3.27 8.98 6.19
CA THR A 29 -4.09 10.16 5.88
C THR A 29 -4.63 10.85 7.13
N MET A 30 -4.67 10.14 8.27
CA MET A 30 -5.28 10.59 9.52
C MET A 30 -4.26 11.06 10.55
N THR A 31 -3.00 10.62 10.44
CA THR A 31 -1.97 10.93 11.43
C THR A 31 -0.58 11.00 10.82
N ASN A 32 0.25 11.92 11.32
CA ASN A 32 1.68 12.07 10.95
C ASN A 32 2.62 11.33 11.93
N ARG A 33 2.08 10.40 12.73
CA ARG A 33 2.83 9.70 13.77
C ARG A 33 3.91 8.76 13.22
N TYR A 34 3.73 8.26 12.00
CA TYR A 34 4.63 7.29 11.38
C TYR A 34 5.67 7.98 10.49
N ARG A 35 6.93 7.61 10.68
CA ARG A 35 8.06 8.14 9.91
C ARG A 35 8.16 7.55 8.51
N ALA A 36 7.67 6.33 8.33
CA ALA A 36 7.60 5.61 7.07
C ALA A 36 6.49 4.57 7.12
N ALA A 37 5.91 4.23 5.98
CA ALA A 37 4.88 3.21 5.89
C ALA A 37 5.06 2.30 4.66
N MET A 38 4.61 1.03 4.77
CA MET A 38 4.55 0.09 3.66
C MET A 38 3.15 -0.51 3.55
N ALA A 39 2.53 -0.39 2.38
CA ALA A 39 1.22 -0.93 2.06
C ALA A 39 1.34 -1.98 0.96
N GLY A 40 1.17 -3.24 1.31
CA GLY A 40 1.15 -4.35 0.35
C GLY A 40 -0.28 -4.65 -0.10
N ALA A 41 -0.49 -4.77 -1.42
CA ALA A 41 -1.79 -5.04 -2.03
C ALA A 41 -2.94 -4.23 -1.40
N PRO A 42 -2.80 -2.89 -1.28
CA PRO A 42 -3.78 -2.07 -0.57
C PRO A 42 -5.04 -1.86 -1.41
N VAL A 43 -6.20 -1.84 -0.77
CA VAL A 43 -7.36 -1.14 -1.32
C VAL A 43 -7.16 0.35 -1.06
N SER A 44 -7.29 1.18 -2.07
CA SER A 44 -7.11 2.64 -1.94
C SER A 44 -8.37 3.44 -2.27
N ASN A 45 -9.24 2.84 -3.09
CA ASN A 45 -10.45 3.46 -3.60
C ASN A 45 -11.60 2.46 -3.53
N MET A 46 -12.47 2.61 -2.54
CA MET A 46 -13.59 1.70 -2.37
C MET A 46 -14.64 1.82 -3.47
N PHE A 47 -14.71 2.95 -4.19
CA PHE A 47 -15.61 3.10 -5.33
C PHE A 47 -15.21 2.18 -6.49
N SER A 48 -13.97 2.26 -6.95
CA SER A 48 -13.49 1.38 -8.02
C SER A 48 -13.37 -0.08 -7.57
N ALA A 49 -13.05 -0.33 -6.30
CA ALA A 49 -12.98 -1.69 -5.77
C ALA A 49 -14.35 -2.33 -5.56
N TYR A 50 -15.39 -1.56 -5.22
CA TYR A 50 -16.74 -2.06 -4.96
C TYR A 50 -17.34 -2.77 -6.18
N GLY A 51 -17.17 -2.20 -7.36
CA GLY A 51 -17.61 -2.82 -8.63
C GLY A 51 -16.68 -3.92 -9.15
N GLY A 52 -15.59 -4.22 -8.43
CA GLY A 52 -14.60 -5.20 -8.85
C GLY A 52 -14.99 -6.65 -8.53
N ILE A 53 -14.26 -7.57 -9.16
CA ILE A 53 -14.38 -9.00 -8.94
C ILE A 53 -13.10 -9.54 -8.31
N ARG A 54 -13.22 -10.48 -7.38
CA ARG A 54 -12.12 -11.29 -6.91
C ARG A 54 -11.82 -12.36 -7.95
N TRP A 55 -10.86 -12.13 -8.80
CA TRP A 55 -10.52 -13.02 -9.92
C TRP A 55 -10.20 -14.44 -9.47
N GLY A 56 -9.59 -14.61 -8.30
CA GLY A 56 -9.28 -15.93 -7.75
C GLY A 56 -10.52 -16.76 -7.36
N SER A 57 -11.69 -16.14 -7.19
CA SER A 57 -12.92 -16.85 -6.77
C SER A 57 -14.14 -16.55 -7.63
N GLY A 58 -14.09 -15.54 -8.51
CA GLY A 58 -15.21 -15.07 -9.31
C GLY A 58 -16.29 -14.31 -8.53
N LEU A 59 -16.10 -14.08 -7.23
CA LEU A 59 -17.07 -13.37 -6.39
C LEU A 59 -16.95 -11.86 -6.57
N ASN A 60 -18.09 -11.15 -6.60
CA ASN A 60 -18.10 -9.70 -6.51
C ASN A 60 -17.58 -9.25 -5.13
N ARG A 61 -17.24 -7.97 -5.01
CA ARG A 61 -16.63 -7.44 -3.76
C ARG A 61 -17.63 -6.72 -2.87
N GLN A 62 -18.84 -6.45 -3.33
CA GLN A 62 -19.83 -5.59 -2.66
C GLN A 62 -20.11 -6.02 -1.24
N PHE A 63 -20.41 -7.31 -1.01
CA PHE A 63 -20.67 -7.86 0.32
C PHE A 63 -19.53 -7.64 1.34
N GLN A 64 -18.27 -7.52 0.85
CA GLN A 64 -17.12 -7.27 1.72
C GLN A 64 -17.17 -5.87 2.31
N TYR A 65 -17.59 -4.89 1.52
CA TYR A 65 -17.72 -3.51 1.98
C TYR A 65 -18.99 -3.32 2.80
N GLU A 66 -20.11 -3.87 2.36
CA GLU A 66 -21.39 -3.71 3.03
C GLU A 66 -21.46 -4.44 4.37
N SER A 67 -21.11 -5.74 4.40
CA SER A 67 -21.53 -6.63 5.49
C SER A 67 -20.38 -7.27 6.27
N THR A 68 -19.23 -7.56 5.63
CA THR A 68 -18.20 -8.40 6.26
C THR A 68 -16.97 -7.60 6.71
N GLN A 69 -16.06 -7.29 5.82
CA GLN A 69 -14.75 -6.75 6.15
C GLN A 69 -14.82 -5.27 6.57
N SER A 70 -15.47 -4.43 5.77
CA SER A 70 -15.61 -2.99 6.07
C SER A 70 -16.80 -2.67 6.97
N ARG A 71 -17.88 -3.44 6.86
CA ARG A 71 -19.09 -3.27 7.67
C ARG A 71 -19.69 -1.85 7.55
N ILE A 72 -19.71 -1.30 6.35
CA ILE A 72 -20.29 0.01 6.08
C ILE A 72 -21.81 0.00 6.33
N GLY A 73 -22.46 -1.15 6.10
CA GLY A 73 -23.89 -1.35 6.37
C GLY A 73 -24.83 -0.77 5.32
N ALA A 74 -24.30 -0.28 4.22
CA ALA A 74 -25.08 0.32 3.13
C ALA A 74 -24.39 0.12 1.78
N THR A 75 -25.14 0.21 0.69
CA THR A 75 -24.57 0.21 -0.65
C THR A 75 -23.87 1.54 -0.96
N ILE A 76 -23.04 1.54 -1.99
CA ILE A 76 -22.37 2.76 -2.47
C ILE A 76 -23.37 3.83 -2.95
N TRP A 77 -24.54 3.44 -3.37
CA TRP A 77 -25.61 4.35 -3.84
C TRP A 77 -26.42 4.94 -2.70
N ASP A 78 -26.62 4.19 -1.62
CA ASP A 78 -27.35 4.65 -0.44
C ASP A 78 -26.51 5.60 0.41
N ARG A 79 -25.20 5.29 0.61
CA ARG A 79 -24.30 6.05 1.47
C ARG A 79 -22.93 6.26 0.80
N PRO A 80 -22.88 6.99 -0.32
CA PRO A 80 -21.61 7.29 -1.00
C PRO A 80 -20.61 8.05 -0.12
N ASP A 81 -21.12 8.83 0.83
CA ASP A 81 -20.33 9.57 1.83
C ASP A 81 -19.42 8.66 2.66
N LEU A 82 -19.91 7.50 3.10
CA LEU A 82 -19.13 6.53 3.88
C LEU A 82 -18.02 5.88 3.04
N TYR A 83 -18.30 5.62 1.77
CA TYR A 83 -17.28 5.10 0.85
C TYR A 83 -16.20 6.12 0.54
N LEU A 84 -16.57 7.40 0.41
CA LEU A 84 -15.62 8.50 0.22
C LEU A 84 -14.73 8.67 1.45
N GLU A 85 -15.34 8.71 2.65
CA GLU A 85 -14.62 8.83 3.91
C GLU A 85 -13.58 7.73 4.10
N ASN A 86 -13.94 6.50 3.74
CA ASN A 86 -13.13 5.31 3.92
C ASN A 86 -12.23 4.96 2.71
N SER A 87 -12.10 5.84 1.72
CA SER A 87 -11.22 5.67 0.57
C SER A 87 -9.98 6.55 0.69
N PRO A 88 -8.80 5.99 0.97
CA PRO A 88 -7.55 6.75 1.13
C PRO A 88 -7.27 7.73 0.00
N ILE A 89 -7.63 7.37 -1.24
CA ILE A 89 -7.32 8.17 -2.44
C ILE A 89 -7.87 9.59 -2.37
N PHE A 90 -9.01 9.82 -1.72
CA PHE A 90 -9.60 11.16 -1.59
C PHE A 90 -8.92 12.01 -0.51
N HIS A 91 -8.08 11.39 0.32
CA HIS A 91 -7.39 12.03 1.44
C HIS A 91 -5.87 12.14 1.22
N LEU A 92 -5.35 11.76 0.06
CA LEU A 92 -3.91 11.78 -0.25
C LEU A 92 -3.22 13.14 -0.04
N PRO A 93 -3.87 14.30 -0.25
CA PRO A 93 -3.24 15.58 0.08
C PRO A 93 -2.76 15.70 1.53
N LYS A 94 -3.41 15.00 2.48
CA LYS A 94 -3.06 14.98 3.90
C LYS A 94 -1.84 14.11 4.23
N VAL A 95 -1.43 13.23 3.31
CA VAL A 95 -0.31 12.30 3.54
C VAL A 95 1.01 13.05 3.57
N ASN A 96 1.77 12.87 4.64
CA ASN A 96 3.15 13.34 4.77
C ASN A 96 4.15 12.20 5.00
N THR A 97 3.64 11.02 5.37
CA THR A 97 4.45 9.82 5.59
C THR A 97 4.91 9.23 4.26
N PRO A 98 6.23 9.05 4.03
CA PRO A 98 6.73 8.33 2.87
C PRO A 98 6.13 6.92 2.78
N LEU A 99 5.70 6.53 1.59
CA LEU A 99 5.00 5.26 1.39
C LEU A 99 5.70 4.36 0.36
N LEU A 100 5.94 3.12 0.76
CA LEU A 100 6.28 2.02 -0.14
C LEU A 100 5.02 1.22 -0.44
N VAL A 101 4.66 1.08 -1.71
CA VAL A 101 3.51 0.27 -2.16
C VAL A 101 4.03 -1.01 -2.81
N MET A 102 3.41 -2.15 -2.52
CA MET A 102 3.57 -3.37 -3.32
C MET A 102 2.22 -3.74 -3.90
N ALA A 103 2.17 -3.94 -5.22
CA ALA A 103 0.96 -4.35 -5.92
C ALA A 103 1.31 -5.21 -7.13
N ASN A 104 0.71 -6.38 -7.26
CA ASN A 104 1.04 -7.37 -8.26
C ASN A 104 -0.02 -7.44 -9.36
N ASP A 105 0.41 -7.67 -10.59
CA ASP A 105 -0.47 -7.62 -11.77
C ASP A 105 -1.44 -8.82 -11.88
N ARG A 106 -1.14 -9.94 -11.22
CA ARG A 106 -2.02 -11.11 -11.13
C ARG A 106 -2.73 -11.28 -9.79
N ASP A 107 -2.82 -10.20 -9.01
CA ASP A 107 -3.54 -10.26 -7.74
C ASP A 107 -5.01 -10.65 -7.95
N GLY A 108 -5.36 -11.88 -7.56
CA GLY A 108 -6.70 -12.43 -7.68
C GLY A 108 -7.66 -12.00 -6.57
N ALA A 109 -7.18 -11.27 -5.57
CA ALA A 109 -7.96 -10.82 -4.41
C ALA A 109 -8.21 -9.31 -4.40
N VAL A 110 -7.17 -8.50 -4.52
CA VAL A 110 -7.27 -7.02 -4.60
C VAL A 110 -6.87 -6.58 -6.00
N PRO A 111 -7.72 -5.88 -6.73
CA PRO A 111 -7.38 -5.47 -8.09
C PRO A 111 -6.10 -4.65 -8.13
N TRP A 112 -5.20 -4.98 -9.05
CA TRP A 112 -3.89 -4.33 -9.20
C TRP A 112 -3.99 -2.80 -9.33
N TYR A 113 -5.02 -2.30 -10.02
CA TYR A 113 -5.21 -0.85 -10.20
C TYR A 113 -5.42 -0.10 -8.87
N GLN A 114 -5.78 -0.76 -7.78
CA GLN A 114 -5.87 -0.14 -6.46
C GLN A 114 -4.51 0.39 -5.99
N GLY A 115 -3.45 -0.40 -6.20
CA GLY A 115 -2.07 0.05 -5.93
C GLY A 115 -1.61 1.14 -6.91
N ILE A 116 -2.01 1.04 -8.18
CA ILE A 116 -1.69 2.05 -9.21
C ILE A 116 -2.35 3.38 -8.87
N GLU A 117 -3.65 3.39 -8.53
CA GLU A 117 -4.38 4.61 -8.14
C GLU A 117 -3.69 5.31 -6.96
N LEU A 118 -3.32 4.55 -5.94
CA LEU A 118 -2.61 5.07 -4.76
C LEU A 118 -1.26 5.69 -5.13
N TYR A 119 -0.46 4.95 -5.86
CA TYR A 119 0.88 5.38 -6.26
C TYR A 119 0.84 6.61 -7.16
N THR A 120 0.04 6.59 -8.22
CA THR A 120 -0.04 7.69 -9.18
C THR A 120 -0.63 8.95 -8.55
N GLY A 121 -1.61 8.80 -7.65
CA GLY A 121 -2.18 9.91 -6.89
C GLY A 121 -1.12 10.58 -6.01
N LEU A 122 -0.36 9.81 -5.22
CA LEU A 122 0.71 10.35 -4.38
C LEU A 122 1.83 11.00 -5.22
N ARG A 123 2.23 10.37 -6.33
CA ARG A 123 3.22 10.94 -7.24
C ARG A 123 2.75 12.26 -7.87
N ARG A 124 1.49 12.34 -8.27
CA ARG A 124 0.88 13.58 -8.81
C ARG A 124 0.91 14.72 -7.79
N LEU A 125 0.76 14.39 -6.51
CA LEU A 125 0.81 15.36 -5.41
C LEU A 125 2.24 15.67 -4.92
N GLY A 126 3.27 15.14 -5.59
CA GLY A 126 4.67 15.34 -5.20
C GLY A 126 5.05 14.65 -3.88
N LYS A 127 4.27 13.66 -3.42
CA LYS A 127 4.53 12.95 -2.17
C LYS A 127 5.57 11.85 -2.39
N PRO A 128 6.48 11.60 -1.41
CA PRO A 128 7.44 10.50 -1.49
C PRO A 128 6.73 9.15 -1.53
N CYS A 129 6.76 8.49 -2.68
CA CYS A 129 6.11 7.19 -2.87
C CYS A 129 6.86 6.35 -3.90
N TRP A 130 7.03 5.08 -3.59
CA TRP A 130 7.63 4.05 -4.46
C TRP A 130 6.66 2.90 -4.61
N MET A 131 6.64 2.27 -5.79
CA MET A 131 5.83 1.08 -6.03
C MET A 131 6.69 -0.06 -6.53
N LEU A 132 6.57 -1.21 -5.87
CA LEU A 132 7.12 -2.48 -6.29
C LEU A 132 6.01 -3.30 -6.94
N ASN A 133 6.22 -3.68 -8.19
CA ASN A 133 5.31 -4.55 -8.92
C ASN A 133 6.06 -5.82 -9.33
N TYR A 134 5.61 -6.96 -8.81
CA TYR A 134 6.16 -8.28 -9.17
C TYR A 134 5.24 -8.92 -10.19
N ASN A 135 5.67 -8.92 -11.46
CA ASN A 135 4.89 -9.51 -12.55
C ASN A 135 4.69 -11.01 -12.35
N ASP A 136 3.51 -11.47 -12.73
CA ASP A 136 3.11 -12.88 -12.62
C ASP A 136 3.02 -13.41 -11.17
N ASP A 137 3.08 -12.54 -10.18
CA ASP A 137 2.79 -12.91 -8.78
C ASP A 137 1.37 -12.52 -8.37
N ASP A 138 0.80 -13.30 -7.47
CA ASP A 138 -0.57 -13.14 -6.97
C ASP A 138 -0.61 -12.18 -5.77
N HIS A 139 -1.74 -12.18 -5.06
CA HIS A 139 -2.02 -11.37 -3.86
C HIS A 139 -0.90 -11.44 -2.82
N ASN A 140 -0.42 -12.64 -2.56
CA ASN A 140 0.80 -12.88 -1.79
C ASN A 140 1.90 -13.34 -2.72
N LEU A 141 3.12 -12.85 -2.53
CA LEU A 141 4.25 -13.33 -3.31
C LEU A 141 4.44 -14.83 -3.11
N THR A 142 4.51 -15.56 -4.20
CA THR A 142 4.69 -17.02 -4.19
C THR A 142 6.12 -17.40 -4.53
N ARG A 143 6.79 -16.65 -5.40
CA ARG A 143 8.14 -16.91 -5.88
C ARG A 143 9.19 -16.46 -4.87
N LEU A 144 10.11 -17.36 -4.52
CA LEU A 144 11.17 -17.07 -3.54
C LEU A 144 12.03 -15.84 -3.90
N PRO A 145 12.49 -15.66 -5.16
CA PRO A 145 13.26 -14.46 -5.52
C PRO A 145 12.50 -13.15 -5.26
N ASN A 146 11.19 -13.11 -5.53
CA ASN A 146 10.37 -11.93 -5.30
C ASN A 146 10.16 -11.66 -3.80
N LYS A 147 9.99 -12.72 -2.99
CA LYS A 147 9.94 -12.61 -1.52
C LYS A 147 11.23 -12.03 -0.95
N MET A 148 12.37 -12.51 -1.45
CA MET A 148 13.70 -12.01 -1.03
C MET A 148 13.88 -10.55 -1.43
N ASP A 149 13.58 -10.19 -2.68
CA ASP A 149 13.69 -8.81 -3.18
C ASP A 149 12.82 -7.85 -2.37
N LEU A 150 11.54 -8.22 -2.14
CA LEU A 150 10.64 -7.42 -1.29
C LEU A 150 11.23 -7.22 0.12
N SER A 151 11.73 -8.30 0.73
CA SER A 151 12.30 -8.23 2.09
C SER A 151 13.52 -7.32 2.17
N ILE A 152 14.40 -7.38 1.17
CA ILE A 152 15.59 -6.52 1.07
C ILE A 152 15.14 -5.06 0.92
N ARG A 153 14.25 -4.75 -0.02
CA ARG A 153 13.79 -3.38 -0.28
C ARG A 153 13.02 -2.79 0.90
N MET A 154 12.16 -3.58 1.55
CA MET A 154 11.46 -3.15 2.77
C MET A 154 12.46 -2.80 3.88
N ARG A 155 13.46 -3.67 4.10
CA ARG A 155 14.52 -3.38 5.08
C ARG A 155 15.24 -2.09 4.74
N GLN A 156 15.73 -1.93 3.52
CA GLN A 156 16.43 -0.73 3.07
C GLN A 156 15.56 0.53 3.21
N PHE A 157 14.27 0.45 2.85
CA PHE A 157 13.32 1.54 2.97
C PHE A 157 13.15 1.98 4.43
N PHE A 158 12.90 1.04 5.33
CA PHE A 158 12.73 1.35 6.75
C PHE A 158 14.04 1.76 7.40
N ASP A 159 15.18 1.17 7.04
CA ASP A 159 16.50 1.57 7.56
C ASP A 159 16.81 3.02 7.18
N TYR A 160 16.53 3.43 5.95
CA TYR A 160 16.71 4.82 5.53
C TYR A 160 15.90 5.80 6.39
N TYR A 161 14.62 5.53 6.60
CA TYR A 161 13.74 6.47 7.32
C TYR A 161 13.82 6.36 8.84
N LEU A 162 14.10 5.19 9.38
CA LEU A 162 14.05 4.93 10.82
C LEU A 162 15.45 4.86 11.47
N ASN A 163 16.47 4.40 10.75
CA ASN A 163 17.78 4.09 11.30
C ASN A 163 18.91 4.94 10.69
N LYS A 164 18.60 6.00 9.95
CA LYS A 164 19.58 6.85 9.27
C LYS A 164 20.46 6.07 8.27
N GLY A 165 19.93 5.00 7.68
CA GLY A 165 20.59 4.26 6.63
C GLY A 165 20.82 5.09 5.36
N THR A 166 21.68 4.61 4.49
CA THR A 166 21.93 5.22 3.18
C THR A 166 20.71 5.13 2.28
N LEU A 167 20.45 6.16 1.46
CA LEU A 167 19.39 6.12 0.45
C LEU A 167 19.75 5.09 -0.63
N PRO A 168 18.98 4.01 -0.78
CA PRO A 168 19.26 2.98 -1.78
C PRO A 168 19.15 3.55 -3.20
N ALA A 169 19.95 3.02 -4.13
CA ALA A 169 19.96 3.50 -5.50
C ALA A 169 18.60 3.33 -6.19
N TRP A 170 17.87 2.23 -5.93
CA TRP A 170 16.53 2.02 -6.50
C TRP A 170 15.50 3.07 -6.03
N MET A 171 15.64 3.62 -4.83
CA MET A 171 14.77 4.71 -4.35
C MET A 171 15.13 6.05 -4.98
N ARG A 172 16.40 6.29 -5.24
CA ARG A 172 16.90 7.54 -5.83
C ARG A 172 16.65 7.61 -7.32
N GLU A 173 16.95 6.54 -8.05
CA GLU A 173 17.00 6.51 -9.52
C GLU A 173 15.79 5.79 -10.16
N GLY A 174 15.17 4.89 -9.39
CA GLY A 174 14.22 3.94 -9.96
C GLY A 174 14.89 2.84 -10.78
N ILE A 175 14.06 1.97 -11.36
CA ILE A 175 14.49 0.92 -12.28
C ILE A 175 13.72 1.12 -13.59
N ASP A 176 14.42 1.24 -14.71
CA ASP A 176 13.80 1.30 -16.03
C ASP A 176 12.97 0.03 -16.28
N ALA A 177 11.79 0.19 -16.88
CA ALA A 177 10.88 -0.94 -17.14
C ALA A 177 11.54 -2.04 -18.02
N ARG A 178 12.49 -1.67 -18.89
CA ARG A 178 13.24 -2.61 -19.74
C ARG A 178 14.29 -3.41 -18.97
N GLU A 179 14.71 -2.91 -17.80
CA GLU A 179 15.69 -3.52 -16.90
C GLU A 179 15.03 -4.27 -15.73
N LYS A 180 13.71 -4.27 -15.67
CA LYS A 180 12.95 -4.94 -14.63
C LYS A 180 13.29 -6.44 -14.57
N GLY A 181 13.61 -6.93 -13.37
CA GLY A 181 14.03 -8.31 -13.14
C GLY A 181 15.48 -8.66 -13.59
N LYS A 182 16.22 -7.69 -14.14
CA LYS A 182 17.62 -7.86 -14.56
C LYS A 182 18.57 -7.04 -13.69
N VAL A 183 18.16 -5.85 -13.30
CA VAL A 183 18.95 -4.90 -12.50
C VAL A 183 18.19 -4.60 -11.20
N PHE A 184 18.85 -4.71 -10.07
CA PHE A 184 18.19 -4.58 -8.76
C PHE A 184 18.53 -3.27 -8.04
N LYS A 185 19.71 -2.72 -8.21
CA LYS A 185 20.15 -1.43 -7.62
C LYS A 185 19.95 -1.36 -6.09
N TYR A 186 20.23 -2.44 -5.39
CA TYR A 186 20.14 -2.46 -3.92
C TYR A 186 21.03 -1.42 -3.25
#